data_6f3b7bbf8aaa464f2b37a95bac89768c
#
_entry.id   6f3b7bbf8aaa464f2b37a95bac89768c
#
_cell.length_a   1.000
_cell.length_b   1.000
_cell.length_c   1.000
_cell.angle_alpha   90.00
_cell.angle_beta   90.00
_cell.angle_gamma   90.00
#
_symmetry.space_group_name_H-M   'P 1'
#
loop_
_entity.id
_entity.type
_entity.pdbx_description
1 polymer ?
#
loop_
_entity_poly.entity_id
_entity_poly.type
_entity_poly.pdbx_seq_one_letter_code
_entity_poly.pdbx_strand_id
1 'polypeptide(L)'
;MKRWEVSRAIVAIAVAAVFVKTGIARLPNTNPTPFRHPPVVVYAPRMMPPLIVRAERIIPKLPKLRSIFVRAPIGKPLQVSLTQYCLQGTTRRDHWVREGIVAADPRIFPLARHVEIFLGKHYLGRFLVDDTGGKVKGRTLDIWTPSCSEARRFGRQRGTATLVMNPEK
;
A
#
# COMPACT_ATOMS: atom_id res chain seq x y z
N MET A 1 -46.96 41.32 -22.45
CA MET A 1 -46.98 39.91 -22.86
C MET A 1 -46.33 39.79 -24.23
N LYS A 2 -45.07 39.40 -24.31
CA LYS A 2 -44.39 39.06 -25.57
C LYS A 2 -43.87 37.64 -25.47
N ARG A 3 -44.50 36.75 -26.25
CA ARG A 3 -44.12 35.35 -26.46
C ARG A 3 -42.81 35.32 -27.23
N TRP A 4 -41.80 34.63 -26.68
CA TRP A 4 -40.60 34.30 -27.42
C TRP A 4 -40.80 32.92 -28.08
N GLU A 5 -40.96 32.98 -29.40
CA GLU A 5 -40.90 31.78 -30.22
C GLU A 5 -39.42 31.40 -30.40
N VAL A 6 -39.04 30.26 -29.86
CA VAL A 6 -37.71 29.69 -30.09
C VAL A 6 -37.78 28.91 -31.39
N SER A 7 -37.25 29.53 -32.44
CA SER A 7 -37.09 28.89 -33.77
C SER A 7 -36.17 27.71 -33.65
N ARG A 8 -36.71 26.51 -33.89
CA ARG A 8 -35.93 25.28 -34.03
C ARG A 8 -35.21 25.30 -35.38
N ALA A 9 -33.97 25.75 -35.41
CA ALA A 9 -33.10 25.53 -36.54
C ALA A 9 -32.59 24.07 -36.52
N ILE A 10 -33.17 23.26 -37.40
CA ILE A 10 -32.70 21.92 -37.71
C ILE A 10 -31.46 22.08 -38.57
N VAL A 11 -30.27 21.91 -37.93
CA VAL A 11 -29.03 21.80 -38.69
C VAL A 11 -28.92 20.38 -39.20
N ALA A 12 -29.29 20.20 -40.48
CA ALA A 12 -29.01 18.96 -41.21
C ALA A 12 -27.53 18.92 -41.55
N ILE A 13 -26.76 18.13 -40.80
CA ILE A 13 -25.36 17.83 -41.14
C ILE A 13 -25.39 16.75 -42.23
N ALA A 14 -25.17 17.16 -43.47
CA ALA A 14 -24.90 16.26 -44.59
C ALA A 14 -23.55 15.59 -44.37
N VAL A 15 -23.54 14.33 -43.96
CA VAL A 15 -22.33 13.50 -43.93
C VAL A 15 -22.01 13.09 -45.36
N ALA A 16 -21.12 13.83 -46.01
CA ALA A 16 -20.53 13.41 -47.26
C ALA A 16 -19.63 12.21 -47.03
N ALA A 17 -20.11 11.04 -47.41
CA ALA A 17 -19.28 9.83 -47.41
C ALA A 17 -18.23 9.95 -48.54
N VAL A 18 -17.04 10.37 -48.17
CA VAL A 18 -15.86 10.28 -49.05
C VAL A 18 -15.41 8.83 -49.07
N PHE A 19 -15.80 8.11 -50.13
CA PHE A 19 -15.23 6.81 -50.46
C PHE A 19 -13.79 7.02 -50.93
N VAL A 20 -12.86 6.99 -50.01
CA VAL A 20 -11.46 6.82 -50.35
C VAL A 20 -11.27 5.36 -50.73
N LYS A 21 -11.17 5.11 -52.07
CA LYS A 21 -10.64 3.83 -52.60
C LYS A 21 -9.17 3.73 -52.19
N THR A 22 -8.93 3.25 -50.98
CA THR A 22 -7.59 2.80 -50.60
C THR A 22 -7.34 1.49 -51.34
N GLY A 23 -6.56 1.55 -52.39
CA GLY A 23 -5.98 0.39 -53.02
C GLY A 23 -5.15 -0.34 -51.97
N ILE A 24 -5.66 -1.49 -51.56
CA ILE A 24 -4.87 -2.39 -50.68
C ILE A 24 -3.73 -2.89 -51.53
N ALA A 25 -2.57 -2.25 -51.44
CA ALA A 25 -1.33 -2.80 -51.93
C ALA A 25 -1.14 -4.13 -51.20
N ARG A 26 -1.25 -5.25 -51.89
CA ARG A 26 -0.88 -6.56 -51.35
C ARG A 26 0.60 -6.49 -50.97
N LEU A 27 0.87 -6.49 -49.69
CA LEU A 27 2.20 -6.69 -49.19
C LEU A 27 2.73 -8.03 -49.70
N PRO A 28 3.96 -8.11 -50.21
CA PRO A 28 4.54 -9.38 -50.62
C PRO A 28 4.52 -10.31 -49.42
N ASN A 29 3.97 -11.49 -49.61
CA ASN A 29 3.99 -12.56 -48.62
C ASN A 29 5.46 -13.04 -48.43
N THR A 30 6.16 -12.36 -47.55
CA THR A 30 7.48 -12.83 -47.11
C THR A 30 7.23 -13.94 -46.09
N ASN A 31 7.10 -15.16 -46.57
CA ASN A 31 7.23 -16.33 -45.70
C ASN A 31 8.57 -16.18 -44.98
N PRO A 32 8.60 -16.10 -43.64
CA PRO A 32 9.88 -16.12 -42.95
C PRO A 32 10.59 -17.42 -43.29
N THR A 33 11.75 -17.30 -43.90
CA THR A 33 12.63 -18.46 -44.10
C THR A 33 12.82 -19.15 -42.75
N PRO A 34 12.60 -20.48 -42.66
CA PRO A 34 12.79 -21.15 -41.39
C PRO A 34 14.24 -20.94 -40.95
N PHE A 35 14.41 -20.36 -39.78
CA PHE A 35 15.71 -20.23 -39.12
C PHE A 35 16.31 -21.62 -39.00
N ARG A 36 17.30 -21.92 -39.85
CA ARG A 36 18.13 -23.10 -39.64
C ARG A 36 18.95 -22.86 -38.39
N HIS A 37 18.50 -23.43 -37.29
CA HIS A 37 19.34 -23.49 -36.12
C HIS A 37 20.62 -24.25 -36.47
N PRO A 38 21.79 -23.69 -36.12
CA PRO A 38 23.02 -24.48 -36.28
C PRO A 38 22.88 -25.76 -35.47
N PRO A 39 23.50 -26.88 -35.97
CA PRO A 39 23.39 -28.13 -35.24
C PRO A 39 23.87 -27.95 -33.82
N VAL A 40 23.00 -28.28 -32.88
CA VAL A 40 23.34 -28.27 -31.46
C VAL A 40 24.39 -29.35 -31.26
N VAL A 41 25.64 -28.93 -31.07
CA VAL A 41 26.72 -29.85 -30.70
C VAL A 41 26.43 -30.26 -29.26
N VAL A 42 25.77 -31.40 -29.09
CA VAL A 42 25.58 -31.99 -27.78
C VAL A 42 26.95 -32.53 -27.33
N TYR A 43 27.64 -31.72 -26.53
CA TYR A 43 28.78 -32.23 -25.79
C TYR A 43 28.26 -33.25 -24.78
N ALA A 44 28.53 -34.54 -25.02
CA ALA A 44 28.29 -35.55 -24.01
C ALA A 44 29.03 -35.13 -22.74
N PRO A 45 28.34 -34.99 -21.60
CA PRO A 45 29.01 -34.61 -20.35
C PRO A 45 30.06 -35.70 -20.06
N ARG A 46 31.33 -35.27 -20.06
CA ARG A 46 32.40 -36.12 -19.58
C ARG A 46 32.02 -36.50 -18.16
N MET A 47 31.73 -37.79 -17.94
CA MET A 47 31.43 -38.29 -16.61
C MET A 47 32.61 -37.97 -15.71
N MET A 48 32.50 -36.87 -14.98
CA MET A 48 33.35 -36.66 -13.82
C MET A 48 32.85 -37.59 -12.71
N PRO A 49 33.74 -38.33 -12.08
CA PRO A 49 33.34 -39.14 -10.94
C PRO A 49 32.66 -38.21 -9.91
N PRO A 50 31.59 -38.64 -9.25
CA PRO A 50 30.94 -37.82 -8.27
C PRO A 50 31.95 -37.48 -7.16
N LEU A 51 32.35 -36.22 -7.11
CA LEU A 51 33.00 -35.68 -5.94
C LEU A 51 31.94 -35.70 -4.80
N ILE A 52 31.94 -36.83 -4.07
CA ILE A 52 31.21 -36.91 -2.80
C ILE A 52 31.95 -36.01 -1.83
N VAL A 53 31.81 -34.70 -2.01
CA VAL A 53 32.08 -33.74 -0.94
C VAL A 53 30.89 -33.86 0.01
N ARG A 54 31.05 -34.73 0.99
CA ARG A 54 30.18 -34.76 2.16
C ARG A 54 30.39 -33.46 2.92
N ALA A 55 29.86 -32.35 2.35
CA ALA A 55 29.76 -31.09 3.04
C ALA A 55 28.67 -31.28 4.10
N GLU A 56 29.05 -31.77 5.25
CA GLU A 56 28.28 -31.50 6.46
C GLU A 56 28.26 -29.99 6.60
N ARG A 57 27.19 -29.39 6.05
CA ARG A 57 26.89 -27.99 6.33
C ARG A 57 26.60 -27.91 7.81
N ILE A 58 27.61 -27.64 8.60
CA ILE A 58 27.43 -27.05 9.90
C ILE A 58 26.87 -25.66 9.59
N ILE A 59 25.55 -25.58 9.37
CA ILE A 59 24.85 -24.32 9.37
C ILE A 59 24.88 -23.88 10.83
N PRO A 60 25.70 -22.90 11.22
CA PRO A 60 25.64 -22.38 12.57
C PRO A 60 24.19 -21.95 12.76
N LYS A 61 23.51 -22.54 13.75
CA LYS A 61 22.15 -22.20 14.11
C LYS A 61 22.20 -20.73 14.55
N LEU A 62 21.99 -19.83 13.57
CA LEU A 62 21.92 -18.41 13.83
C LEU A 62 20.97 -18.24 15.01
N PRO A 63 21.41 -17.58 16.10
CA PRO A 63 20.52 -17.29 17.19
C PRO A 63 19.33 -16.57 16.57
N LYS A 64 18.11 -17.08 16.81
CA LYS A 64 16.89 -16.36 16.42
C LYS A 64 17.05 -14.97 16.99
N LEU A 65 17.32 -14.00 16.11
CA LEU A 65 17.24 -12.60 16.48
C LEU A 65 15.81 -12.42 16.99
N ARG A 66 15.65 -12.49 18.32
CA ARG A 66 14.46 -11.99 18.96
C ARG A 66 14.38 -10.55 18.48
N SER A 67 13.41 -10.27 17.62
CA SER A 67 13.10 -8.90 17.30
C SER A 67 12.78 -8.22 18.62
N ILE A 68 13.76 -7.48 19.15
CA ILE A 68 13.58 -6.70 20.35
C ILE A 68 12.66 -5.56 19.94
N PHE A 69 11.36 -5.80 20.03
CA PHE A 69 10.38 -4.75 19.92
C PHE A 69 10.53 -3.88 21.15
N VAL A 70 11.33 -2.84 21.00
CA VAL A 70 11.49 -1.86 22.07
C VAL A 70 10.18 -1.08 22.14
N ARG A 71 9.48 -1.22 23.27
CA ARG A 71 8.28 -0.43 23.57
C ARG A 71 8.64 1.05 23.47
N ALA A 72 7.73 1.86 22.92
CA ALA A 72 7.91 3.30 22.85
C ALA A 72 8.14 3.87 24.27
N PRO A 73 9.22 4.61 24.49
CA PRO A 73 9.48 5.22 25.79
C PRO A 73 8.46 6.34 26.05
N ILE A 74 8.00 6.45 27.30
CA ILE A 74 7.07 7.51 27.71
C ILE A 74 7.77 8.85 27.60
N GLY A 75 7.06 9.87 27.09
CA GLY A 75 7.53 11.25 26.98
C GLY A 75 8.60 11.49 25.92
N LYS A 76 9.03 10.47 25.18
CA LYS A 76 10.02 10.62 24.10
C LYS A 76 9.35 10.53 22.73
N PRO A 77 9.60 11.48 21.82
CA PRO A 77 9.05 11.44 20.47
C PRO A 77 9.67 10.30 19.65
N LEU A 78 8.84 9.58 18.94
CA LEU A 78 9.20 8.48 18.06
C LEU A 78 8.70 8.76 16.65
N GLN A 79 9.56 8.60 15.65
CA GLN A 79 9.16 8.70 14.24
C GLN A 79 8.23 7.54 13.89
N VAL A 80 7.09 7.87 13.29
CA VAL A 80 6.03 6.93 12.94
C VAL A 80 5.52 7.16 11.52
N SER A 81 4.92 6.12 10.95
CA SER A 81 4.10 6.21 9.74
C SER A 81 2.65 6.40 10.16
N LEU A 82 2.02 7.44 9.65
CA LEU A 82 0.63 7.78 9.93
C LEU A 82 -0.25 7.42 8.73
N THR A 83 -1.38 6.79 8.99
CA THR A 83 -2.46 6.54 8.04
C THR A 83 -3.80 6.84 8.71
N GLN A 84 -4.87 6.85 7.92
CA GLN A 84 -6.22 6.96 8.45
C GLN A 84 -7.10 5.83 7.91
N TYR A 85 -8.07 5.39 8.72
CA TYR A 85 -9.07 4.41 8.34
C TYR A 85 -10.47 4.87 8.75
N CYS A 86 -11.50 4.35 8.06
CA CYS A 86 -12.90 4.75 8.25
C CYS A 86 -13.85 3.56 8.46
N LEU A 87 -13.31 2.38 8.77
CA LEU A 87 -14.14 1.19 8.98
C LEU A 87 -14.96 1.36 10.25
N GLN A 88 -16.22 0.94 10.18
CA GLN A 88 -17.11 0.88 11.32
C GLN A 88 -16.99 -0.49 12.01
N GLY A 89 -17.19 -0.53 13.30
CA GLY A 89 -17.14 -1.77 14.07
C GLY A 89 -16.57 -1.60 15.48
N THR A 90 -16.29 -2.72 16.12
CA THR A 90 -15.64 -2.74 17.43
C THR A 90 -14.13 -2.80 17.32
N THR A 91 -13.47 -2.06 18.19
CA THR A 91 -12.01 -2.06 18.33
C THR A 91 -11.52 -3.35 18.99
N ARG A 92 -10.21 -3.54 19.06
CA ARG A 92 -9.60 -4.65 19.79
C ARG A 92 -9.94 -4.67 21.29
N ARG A 93 -10.38 -3.55 21.86
CA ARG A 93 -10.79 -3.40 23.26
C ARG A 93 -12.32 -3.44 23.43
N ASP A 94 -13.05 -3.96 22.46
CA ASP A 94 -14.51 -4.12 22.44
C ASP A 94 -15.29 -2.79 22.60
N HIS A 95 -14.68 -1.66 22.21
CA HIS A 95 -15.36 -0.38 22.11
C HIS A 95 -15.78 -0.12 20.65
N TRP A 96 -16.87 0.60 20.45
CA TRP A 96 -17.22 1.10 19.12
C TRP A 96 -16.19 2.13 18.65
N VAL A 97 -15.85 2.10 17.37
CA VAL A 97 -14.93 3.09 16.78
C VAL A 97 -15.49 4.50 16.90
N ARG A 98 -14.63 5.48 17.18
CA ARG A 98 -14.97 6.88 17.40
C ARG A 98 -13.77 7.77 17.15
N GLU A 99 -14.01 9.08 17.09
CA GLU A 99 -12.92 10.06 17.05
C GLU A 99 -12.03 9.96 18.29
N GLY A 100 -10.76 10.30 18.10
CA GLY A 100 -9.77 10.27 19.17
C GLY A 100 -9.18 8.88 19.47
N ILE A 101 -9.44 7.88 18.65
CA ILE A 101 -8.79 6.57 18.75
C ILE A 101 -7.79 6.33 17.62
N VAL A 102 -6.85 5.43 17.88
CA VAL A 102 -5.84 5.00 16.92
C VAL A 102 -5.60 3.51 17.04
N ALA A 103 -5.44 2.85 15.90
CA ALA A 103 -4.92 1.48 15.84
C ALA A 103 -3.40 1.51 15.80
N ALA A 104 -2.77 0.58 16.53
CA ALA A 104 -1.31 0.51 16.65
C ALA A 104 -0.81 -0.93 16.85
N ASP A 105 0.51 -1.11 16.75
CA ASP A 105 1.16 -2.34 17.17
C ASP A 105 1.32 -2.35 18.71
N PRO A 106 0.61 -3.23 19.44
CA PRO A 106 0.61 -3.21 20.90
C PRO A 106 1.98 -3.54 21.52
N ARG A 107 2.90 -4.07 20.73
CA ARG A 107 4.27 -4.34 21.15
C ARG A 107 5.09 -3.06 21.33
N ILE A 108 4.72 -1.99 20.58
CA ILE A 108 5.39 -0.69 20.63
C ILE A 108 4.51 0.31 21.38
N PHE A 109 3.25 0.43 20.99
CA PHE A 109 2.26 1.30 21.60
C PHE A 109 1.20 0.46 22.30
N PRO A 110 1.29 0.27 23.63
CA PRO A 110 0.34 -0.59 24.35
C PRO A 110 -1.09 -0.09 24.28
N LEU A 111 -2.04 -1.01 24.21
CA LEU A 111 -3.48 -0.69 24.32
C LEU A 111 -3.78 0.06 25.63
N ALA A 112 -4.85 0.81 25.63
CA ALA A 112 -5.31 1.66 26.75
C ALA A 112 -4.33 2.77 27.16
N ARG A 113 -3.36 3.10 26.30
CA ARG A 113 -2.44 4.23 26.48
C ARG A 113 -2.77 5.33 25.51
N HIS A 114 -2.42 6.55 25.85
CA HIS A 114 -2.57 7.70 24.98
C HIS A 114 -1.27 7.99 24.24
N VAL A 115 -1.41 8.46 23.02
CA VAL A 115 -0.31 8.97 22.21
C VAL A 115 -0.65 10.37 21.71
N GLU A 116 0.29 11.27 21.78
CA GLU A 116 0.22 12.58 21.14
C GLU A 116 0.88 12.50 19.78
N ILE A 117 0.19 12.94 18.74
CA ILE A 117 0.61 12.78 17.34
C ILE A 117 0.85 14.15 16.72
N PHE A 118 1.98 14.26 16.03
CA PHE A 118 2.40 15.46 15.31
C PHE A 118 2.71 15.11 13.85
N LEU A 119 2.30 15.96 12.94
CA LEU A 119 2.68 15.92 11.54
C LEU A 119 3.62 17.12 11.27
N GLY A 120 4.91 16.84 11.27
CA GLY A 120 5.92 17.91 11.29
C GLY A 120 5.78 18.75 12.58
N LYS A 121 5.46 20.04 12.42
CA LYS A 121 5.21 20.95 13.55
C LYS A 121 3.73 21.04 13.94
N HIS A 122 2.84 20.43 13.17
CA HIS A 122 1.41 20.49 13.40
C HIS A 122 0.98 19.40 14.38
N TYR A 123 0.34 19.82 15.49
CA TYR A 123 -0.24 18.91 16.48
C TYR A 123 -1.58 18.38 15.97
N LEU A 124 -1.70 17.08 15.77
CA LEU A 124 -2.93 16.44 15.32
C LEU A 124 -3.88 16.13 16.48
N GLY A 125 -3.36 15.89 17.67
CA GLY A 125 -4.17 15.58 18.84
C GLY A 125 -3.58 14.50 19.72
N ARG A 126 -4.34 14.20 20.80
CA ARG A 126 -4.11 13.08 21.71
C ARG A 126 -5.10 11.97 21.39
N PHE A 127 -4.59 10.78 21.12
CA PHE A 127 -5.36 9.63 20.68
C PHE A 127 -5.21 8.47 21.66
N LEU A 128 -6.30 7.77 21.94
CA LEU A 128 -6.27 6.53 22.70
C LEU A 128 -5.88 5.36 21.79
N VAL A 129 -4.89 4.57 22.17
CA VAL A 129 -4.56 3.30 21.50
C VAL A 129 -5.62 2.28 21.91
N ASP A 130 -6.64 2.15 21.09
CA ASP A 130 -7.84 1.36 21.39
C ASP A 130 -7.99 0.16 20.44
N ASP A 131 -7.28 0.17 19.32
CA ASP A 131 -7.41 -0.84 18.29
C ASP A 131 -6.08 -1.40 17.81
N THR A 132 -6.16 -2.49 17.04
CA THR A 132 -5.03 -3.13 16.36
C THR A 132 -5.45 -3.51 14.95
N GLY A 133 -4.52 -3.42 14.00
CA GLY A 133 -4.78 -3.85 12.63
C GLY A 133 -3.82 -4.95 12.17
N GLY A 134 -4.30 -5.86 11.32
CA GLY A 134 -3.46 -6.89 10.71
C GLY A 134 -2.26 -6.31 9.95
N LYS A 135 -2.47 -5.17 9.30
CA LYS A 135 -1.45 -4.40 8.55
C LYS A 135 -0.78 -3.29 9.37
N VAL A 136 -1.30 -2.97 10.57
CA VAL A 136 -0.77 -1.93 11.45
C VAL A 136 0.32 -2.56 12.33
N LYS A 137 1.56 -2.54 11.86
CA LYS A 137 2.71 -3.18 12.50
C LYS A 137 3.86 -2.19 12.67
N GLY A 138 4.68 -2.47 13.68
CA GLY A 138 5.84 -1.65 13.94
C GLY A 138 5.45 -0.22 14.34
N ARG A 139 6.17 0.76 13.79
CA ARG A 139 5.94 2.19 14.05
C ARG A 139 4.86 2.78 13.15
N THR A 140 3.77 2.04 12.92
CA THR A 140 2.62 2.53 12.16
C THR A 140 1.48 2.84 13.12
N LEU A 141 0.86 3.99 12.94
CA LEU A 141 -0.35 4.43 13.63
C LEU A 141 -1.42 4.71 12.59
N ASP A 142 -2.61 4.16 12.79
CA ASP A 142 -3.76 4.29 11.90
C ASP A 142 -4.89 4.99 12.64
N ILE A 143 -5.14 6.25 12.31
CA ILE A 143 -6.09 7.11 13.02
C ILE A 143 -7.49 6.86 12.45
N TRP A 144 -8.47 6.63 13.32
CA TRP A 144 -9.84 6.51 12.86
C TRP A 144 -10.42 7.88 12.48
N THR A 145 -11.14 7.91 11.35
CA THR A 145 -11.92 9.06 10.89
C THR A 145 -13.27 8.60 10.37
N PRO A 146 -14.36 9.36 10.55
CA PRO A 146 -15.68 8.99 10.03
C PRO A 146 -15.75 9.04 8.50
N SER A 147 -14.86 9.79 7.85
CA SER A 147 -14.87 10.04 6.42
C SER A 147 -13.86 9.20 5.65
N CYS A 148 -14.35 8.24 4.84
CA CYS A 148 -13.48 7.45 3.98
C CYS A 148 -12.81 8.27 2.86
N SER A 149 -13.41 9.38 2.44
CA SER A 149 -12.79 10.29 1.49
C SER A 149 -11.61 11.04 2.11
N GLU A 150 -11.74 11.42 3.37
CA GLU A 150 -10.68 12.05 4.15
C GLU A 150 -9.53 11.07 4.39
N ALA A 151 -9.82 9.85 4.83
CA ALA A 151 -8.82 8.81 4.99
C ALA A 151 -8.00 8.57 3.72
N ARG A 152 -8.67 8.52 2.55
CA ARG A 152 -7.99 8.38 1.27
C ARG A 152 -7.11 9.57 0.91
N ARG A 153 -7.58 10.80 1.17
CA ARG A 153 -6.80 12.02 0.91
C ARG A 153 -5.59 12.14 1.84
N PHE A 154 -5.74 11.73 3.09
CA PHE A 154 -4.65 11.75 4.06
C PHE A 154 -3.51 10.84 3.60
N GLY A 155 -3.82 9.65 3.08
CA GLY A 155 -2.84 8.70 2.57
C GLY A 155 -1.87 8.23 3.66
N ARG A 156 -0.60 8.07 3.29
CA ARG A 156 0.47 7.70 4.23
C ARG A 156 1.44 8.86 4.41
N GLN A 157 1.62 9.29 5.64
CA GLN A 157 2.50 10.40 5.99
C GLN A 157 3.53 9.99 7.04
N ARG A 158 4.60 10.75 7.15
CA ARG A 158 5.59 10.60 8.23
C ARG A 158 5.29 11.63 9.30
N GLY A 159 5.18 11.16 10.53
CA GLY A 159 4.94 12.01 11.68
C GLY A 159 5.74 11.59 12.89
N THR A 160 5.43 12.19 14.01
CA THR A 160 6.03 11.88 15.31
C THR A 160 4.92 11.56 16.30
N ALA A 161 5.12 10.53 17.10
CA ALA A 161 4.22 10.17 18.18
C ALA A 161 4.96 10.07 19.50
N THR A 162 4.33 10.58 20.55
CA THR A 162 4.83 10.50 21.92
C THR A 162 3.86 9.71 22.77
N LEU A 163 4.32 8.63 23.37
CA LEU A 163 3.53 7.88 24.36
C LEU A 163 3.44 8.71 25.64
N VAL A 164 2.23 8.99 26.09
CA VAL A 164 2.00 9.79 27.30
C VAL A 164 1.45 8.92 28.42
N MET A 165 1.69 9.33 29.65
CA MET A 165 1.04 8.72 30.82
C MET A 165 -0.47 8.99 30.72
N ASN A 166 -1.28 8.02 31.14
CA ASN A 166 -2.69 8.32 31.36
C ASN A 166 -2.78 9.38 32.44
N PRO A 167 -3.63 10.40 32.27
CA PRO A 167 -3.95 11.24 33.40
C PRO A 167 -4.48 10.32 34.51
N GLU A 168 -3.93 10.47 35.69
CA GLU A 168 -4.47 9.77 36.86
C GLU A 168 -5.95 10.14 37.00
N LYS A 169 -6.77 9.11 37.28
CA LYS A 169 -8.20 9.28 37.50
C LYS A 169 -8.44 10.02 38.80
#